data_f29bc6ad1cbaa897f85e88ed04bae15a
#
_entry.id   f29bc6ad1cbaa897f85e88ed04bae15a
#
_cell.length_a   1.000
_cell.length_b   1.000
_cell.length_c   1.000
_cell.angle_alpha   90.00
_cell.angle_beta   90.00
_cell.angle_gamma   90.00
#
_symmetry.space_group_name_H-M   'P 1'
#
loop_
_entity.id
_entity.type
_entity.pdbx_description
1 polymer ?
#
loop_
_entity_poly.entity_id
_entity_poly.type
_entity_poly.pdbx_seq_one_letter_code
_entity_poly.pdbx_strand_id
1 'polypeptide(L)'
;VLPTYCKVLLNDSYKKYLGEIIIDGYTDTDGDYSYNLELSQKRSLAVAQYLLDIKSEFLKDVQVQELQDCLTVNGHSMSDPVLDADGKVDKDASRRVEVKFRLKDEEMIQELNKIMQGDASSSVDKIAAESGKDSAKDSGTGKASAKKK
;
A
#
# COMPACT_ATOMS: atom_id res chain seq x y z
N VAL A 1 1.74 14.78 5.83
CA VAL A 1 1.15 14.06 4.68
C VAL A 1 0.13 13.02 5.15
N LEU A 2 0.52 12.01 5.96
CA LEU A 2 -0.39 10.95 6.42
C LEU A 2 -1.64 11.46 7.16
N PRO A 3 -1.56 12.40 8.13
CA PRO A 3 -2.75 12.93 8.79
C PRO A 3 -3.74 13.59 7.82
N THR A 4 -3.25 14.26 6.79
CA THR A 4 -4.08 14.89 5.76
C THR A 4 -4.86 13.86 4.97
N TYR A 5 -4.23 12.75 4.55
CA TYR A 5 -4.92 11.65 3.87
C TYR A 5 -5.99 11.00 4.74
N CYS A 6 -5.68 10.72 6.00
CA CYS A 6 -6.65 10.18 6.96
C CYS A 6 -7.86 11.12 7.11
N LYS A 7 -7.62 12.41 7.24
CA LYS A 7 -8.70 13.41 7.35
C LYS A 7 -9.62 13.42 6.13
N VAL A 8 -9.06 13.31 4.93
CA VAL A 8 -9.85 13.28 3.68
C VAL A 8 -10.62 11.97 3.56
N LEU A 9 -9.95 10.83 3.76
CA LEU A 9 -10.55 9.50 3.57
C LEU A 9 -11.59 9.14 4.62
N LEU A 10 -11.46 9.68 5.84
CA LEU A 10 -12.44 9.50 6.92
C LEU A 10 -13.54 10.59 6.93
N ASN A 11 -13.58 11.45 5.93
CA ASN A 11 -14.67 12.39 5.74
C ASN A 11 -15.97 11.63 5.40
N ASP A 12 -17.11 12.15 5.85
CA ASP A 12 -18.42 11.52 5.64
C ASP A 12 -18.76 11.21 4.18
N SER A 13 -18.17 11.96 3.23
CA SER A 13 -18.35 11.74 1.80
C SER A 13 -17.54 10.56 1.26
N TYR A 14 -16.41 10.21 1.88
CA TYR A 14 -15.44 9.24 1.35
C TYR A 14 -15.26 8.00 2.22
N LYS A 15 -15.59 8.05 3.52
CA LYS A 15 -15.36 6.94 4.45
C LYS A 15 -16.03 5.63 4.04
N LYS A 16 -17.19 5.70 3.37
CA LYS A 16 -17.90 4.53 2.85
C LYS A 16 -17.09 3.74 1.82
N TYR A 17 -16.08 4.35 1.21
CA TYR A 17 -15.22 3.77 0.18
C TYR A 17 -13.91 3.21 0.73
N LEU A 18 -13.53 3.63 1.93
CA LEU A 18 -12.32 3.16 2.59
C LEU A 18 -12.56 1.76 3.17
N GLY A 19 -11.77 0.80 2.72
CA GLY A 19 -11.77 -0.55 3.26
C GLY A 19 -10.79 -0.71 4.39
N GLU A 20 -9.56 -0.24 4.21
CA GLU A 20 -8.47 -0.48 5.13
C GLU A 20 -7.35 0.57 4.98
N ILE A 21 -6.73 0.94 6.09
CA ILE A 21 -5.47 1.69 6.13
C ILE A 21 -4.39 0.72 6.60
N ILE A 22 -3.42 0.44 5.76
CA ILE A 22 -2.39 -0.57 5.98
C ILE A 22 -1.06 0.12 6.20
N ILE A 23 -0.41 -0.16 7.32
CA ILE A 23 0.94 0.32 7.65
C ILE A 23 1.89 -0.87 7.61
N ASP A 24 2.75 -0.92 6.61
CA ASP A 24 3.68 -2.02 6.34
C ASP A 24 5.13 -1.59 6.62
N GLY A 25 5.81 -2.30 7.49
CA GLY A 25 7.22 -2.08 7.82
C GLY A 25 8.13 -3.07 7.13
N TYR A 26 9.28 -2.59 6.65
CA TYR A 26 10.31 -3.36 5.96
C TYR A 26 11.69 -3.11 6.57
N THR A 27 12.59 -4.06 6.40
CA THR A 27 14.01 -3.94 6.72
C THR A 27 14.87 -4.09 5.46
N ASP A 28 16.17 -3.85 5.59
CA ASP A 28 17.14 -4.34 4.61
C ASP A 28 17.34 -5.86 4.75
N THR A 29 18.24 -6.40 3.95
CA THR A 29 18.52 -7.84 3.87
C THR A 29 19.62 -8.31 4.83
N ASP A 30 20.10 -7.44 5.71
CA ASP A 30 21.13 -7.80 6.68
C ASP A 30 20.50 -8.46 7.93
N GLY A 31 21.12 -9.53 8.40
CA GLY A 31 20.74 -10.20 9.64
C GLY A 31 19.74 -11.34 9.44
N ASP A 32 19.20 -11.80 10.55
CA ASP A 32 18.26 -12.90 10.64
C ASP A 32 16.83 -12.48 10.31
N TYR A 33 16.08 -13.36 9.65
CA TYR A 33 14.69 -13.10 9.27
C TYR A 33 13.78 -12.81 10.48
N SER A 34 13.90 -13.58 11.55
CA SER A 34 13.06 -13.42 12.74
C SER A 34 13.33 -12.10 13.46
N TYR A 35 14.60 -11.72 13.57
CA TYR A 35 14.98 -10.41 14.12
C TYR A 35 14.43 -9.27 13.27
N ASN A 36 14.58 -9.35 11.97
CA ASN A 36 14.06 -8.36 11.04
C ASN A 36 12.52 -8.31 11.01
N LEU A 37 11.84 -9.44 11.23
CA LEU A 37 10.39 -9.48 11.36
C LEU A 37 9.94 -8.67 12.59
N GLU A 38 10.55 -8.87 13.73
CA GLU A 38 10.26 -8.08 14.93
C GLU A 38 10.57 -6.60 14.74
N LEU A 39 11.72 -6.28 14.13
CA LEU A 39 12.13 -4.91 13.87
C LEU A 39 11.18 -4.18 12.92
N SER A 40 10.76 -4.82 11.85
CA SER A 40 9.81 -4.26 10.89
C SER A 40 8.43 -4.04 11.53
N GLN A 41 7.98 -4.98 12.37
CA GLN A 41 6.74 -4.84 13.12
C GLN A 41 6.79 -3.65 14.09
N LYS A 42 7.90 -3.48 14.81
CA LYS A 42 8.09 -2.35 15.73
C LYS A 42 8.08 -1.00 15.00
N ARG A 43 8.67 -0.94 13.81
CA ARG A 43 8.69 0.29 13.00
C ARG A 43 7.30 0.69 12.52
N SER A 44 6.54 -0.24 11.98
CA SER A 44 5.16 0.03 11.54
C SER A 44 4.25 0.36 12.72
N LEU A 45 4.41 -0.33 13.85
CA LEU A 45 3.68 -0.03 15.08
C LEU A 45 3.98 1.38 15.60
N ALA A 46 5.24 1.81 15.57
CA ALA A 46 5.62 3.17 15.99
C ALA A 46 4.93 4.26 15.14
N VAL A 47 4.82 4.05 13.82
CA VAL A 47 4.08 4.96 12.93
C VAL A 47 2.59 4.97 13.26
N ALA A 48 1.99 3.80 13.50
CA ALA A 48 0.59 3.68 13.90
C ALA A 48 0.31 4.38 15.24
N GLN A 49 1.16 4.17 16.23
CA GLN A 49 1.05 4.81 17.54
C GLN A 49 1.16 6.33 17.43
N TYR A 50 2.14 6.83 16.67
CA TYR A 50 2.25 8.27 16.41
C TYR A 50 0.97 8.84 15.78
N LEU A 51 0.40 8.16 14.78
CA LEU A 51 -0.86 8.57 14.15
C LEU A 51 -2.01 8.61 15.17
N LEU A 52 -2.11 7.61 16.04
CA LEU A 52 -3.12 7.52 17.07
C LEU A 52 -2.91 8.54 18.20
N ASP A 53 -1.67 8.92 18.50
CA ASP A 53 -1.37 9.94 19.51
C ASP A 53 -1.81 11.34 19.06
N ILE A 54 -1.61 11.66 17.78
CA ILE A 54 -1.97 12.97 17.22
C ILE A 54 -3.39 13.03 16.63
N LYS A 55 -4.17 11.95 16.71
CA LYS A 55 -5.50 11.83 16.05
C LYS A 55 -6.46 12.96 16.39
N SER A 56 -6.46 13.42 17.62
CA SER A 56 -7.34 14.51 18.09
C SER A 56 -7.01 15.87 17.46
N GLU A 57 -5.84 16.04 16.86
CA GLU A 57 -5.45 17.27 16.18
C GLU A 57 -6.11 17.42 14.80
N PHE A 58 -6.54 16.31 14.19
CA PHE A 58 -7.06 16.31 12.82
C PHE A 58 -8.35 15.52 12.60
N LEU A 59 -8.81 14.71 13.57
CA LEU A 59 -10.02 13.90 13.50
C LEU A 59 -11.01 14.27 14.59
N LYS A 60 -12.30 14.13 14.29
CA LYS A 60 -13.39 14.15 15.27
C LYS A 60 -13.53 12.78 15.93
N ASP A 61 -14.18 12.69 17.08
CA ASP A 61 -14.32 11.46 17.87
C ASP A 61 -14.87 10.27 17.06
N VAL A 62 -15.87 10.50 16.20
CA VAL A 62 -16.42 9.46 15.32
C VAL A 62 -15.38 8.96 14.32
N GLN A 63 -14.58 9.86 13.74
CA GLN A 63 -13.52 9.50 12.78
C GLN A 63 -12.36 8.76 13.44
N VAL A 64 -12.12 8.99 14.74
CA VAL A 64 -11.14 8.23 15.52
C VAL A 64 -11.52 6.76 15.60
N GLN A 65 -12.79 6.46 15.88
CA GLN A 65 -13.27 5.08 15.92
C GLN A 65 -13.16 4.43 14.53
N GLU A 66 -13.55 5.13 13.48
CA GLU A 66 -13.44 4.66 12.10
C GLU A 66 -11.97 4.38 11.69
N LEU A 67 -11.03 5.23 12.12
CA LEU A 67 -9.60 4.98 11.92
C LEU A 67 -9.15 3.68 12.60
N GLN A 68 -9.56 3.47 13.85
CA GLN A 68 -9.20 2.27 14.61
C GLN A 68 -9.79 1.00 13.99
N ASP A 69 -11.01 1.07 13.47
CA ASP A 69 -11.69 -0.07 12.86
C ASP A 69 -11.07 -0.51 11.53
N CYS A 70 -10.42 0.41 10.81
CA CYS A 70 -9.83 0.11 9.50
C CYS A 70 -8.29 0.02 9.48
N LEU A 71 -7.62 0.22 10.63
CA LEU A 71 -6.16 0.26 10.71
C LEU A 71 -5.57 -1.15 10.80
N THR A 72 -4.63 -1.47 9.91
CA THR A 72 -3.83 -2.70 9.93
C THR A 72 -2.35 -2.36 10.00
N VAL A 73 -1.60 -3.09 10.82
CA VAL A 73 -0.17 -2.86 11.05
C VAL A 73 0.59 -4.17 10.84
N ASN A 74 1.54 -4.19 9.91
CA ASN A 74 2.26 -5.38 9.52
C ASN A 74 3.78 -5.17 9.52
N GLY A 75 4.52 -6.25 9.79
CA GLY A 75 5.95 -6.34 9.57
C GLY A 75 6.26 -7.38 8.51
N HIS A 76 7.09 -7.03 7.53
CA HIS A 76 7.43 -7.88 6.38
C HIS A 76 8.88 -8.37 6.41
N SER A 77 9.63 -8.06 7.47
CA SER A 77 11.05 -8.42 7.58
C SER A 77 11.86 -7.85 6.40
N MET A 78 12.72 -8.66 5.83
CA MET A 78 13.57 -8.34 4.67
C MET A 78 12.90 -8.63 3.32
N SER A 79 11.60 -8.89 3.32
CA SER A 79 10.85 -9.14 2.09
C SER A 79 10.76 -7.87 1.24
N ASP A 80 10.69 -8.04 -0.07
CA ASP A 80 10.54 -6.95 -1.04
C ASP A 80 11.59 -5.82 -0.92
N PRO A 81 12.91 -6.16 -1.03
CA PRO A 81 13.96 -5.17 -0.96
C PRO A 81 13.89 -4.20 -2.15
N VAL A 82 14.23 -2.94 -1.90
CA VAL A 82 14.39 -1.95 -2.97
C VAL A 82 15.74 -2.16 -3.64
N LEU A 83 15.76 -2.15 -4.97
CA LEU A 83 16.96 -2.26 -5.76
C LEU A 83 17.37 -0.90 -6.32
N ASP A 84 18.68 -0.67 -6.40
CA ASP A 84 19.27 0.48 -7.07
C ASP A 84 19.29 0.31 -8.61
N ALA A 85 19.83 1.29 -9.32
CA ALA A 85 19.91 1.28 -10.78
C ALA A 85 20.75 0.12 -11.33
N ASP A 86 21.67 -0.43 -10.53
CA ASP A 86 22.54 -1.56 -10.89
C ASP A 86 21.95 -2.92 -10.51
N GLY A 87 20.72 -2.94 -9.96
CA GLY A 87 20.05 -4.16 -9.52
C GLY A 87 20.54 -4.71 -8.18
N LYS A 88 21.30 -3.92 -7.41
CA LYS A 88 21.73 -4.27 -6.06
C LYS A 88 20.76 -3.75 -5.02
N VAL A 89 20.71 -4.40 -3.86
CA VAL A 89 19.85 -3.97 -2.76
C VAL A 89 20.29 -2.60 -2.24
N ASP A 90 19.39 -1.62 -2.38
CA ASP A 90 19.51 -0.34 -1.68
C ASP A 90 19.02 -0.51 -0.24
N LYS A 91 19.95 -0.61 0.69
CA LYS A 91 19.64 -0.85 2.10
C LYS A 91 18.89 0.30 2.74
N ASP A 92 19.21 1.53 2.38
CA ASP A 92 18.57 2.70 2.97
C ASP A 92 17.13 2.84 2.49
N ALA A 93 16.88 2.66 1.20
CA ALA A 93 15.53 2.66 0.64
C ALA A 93 14.71 1.43 1.10
N SER A 94 15.37 0.29 1.37
CA SER A 94 14.70 -0.92 1.87
C SER A 94 14.21 -0.77 3.32
N ARG A 95 14.88 0.02 4.14
CA ARG A 95 14.47 0.33 5.54
C ARG A 95 13.36 1.38 5.55
N ARG A 96 12.13 0.96 5.28
CA ARG A 96 10.99 1.84 5.06
C ARG A 96 9.74 1.40 5.80
N VAL A 97 8.83 2.34 5.95
CA VAL A 97 7.42 2.08 6.29
C VAL A 97 6.56 2.61 5.16
N GLU A 98 5.70 1.78 4.62
CA GLU A 98 4.73 2.12 3.59
C GLU A 98 3.34 2.26 4.21
N VAL A 99 2.57 3.24 3.76
CA VAL A 99 1.17 3.39 4.11
C VAL A 99 0.33 3.24 2.86
N LYS A 100 -0.59 2.28 2.90
CA LYS A 100 -1.48 1.93 1.79
C LYS A 100 -2.93 2.13 2.20
N PHE A 101 -3.73 2.61 1.27
CA PHE A 101 -5.18 2.76 1.45
C PHE A 101 -5.87 1.79 0.50
N ARG A 102 -6.59 0.81 1.08
CA ARG A 102 -7.41 -0.11 0.29
C ARG A 102 -8.82 0.43 0.21
N LEU A 103 -9.32 0.63 -1.01
CA LEU A 103 -10.67 1.08 -1.28
C LEU A 103 -11.58 -0.11 -1.58
N LYS A 104 -12.87 0.00 -1.25
CA LYS A 104 -13.84 -1.10 -1.36
C LYS A 104 -14.30 -1.39 -2.78
N ASP A 105 -14.21 -0.40 -3.71
CA ASP A 105 -14.79 -0.50 -5.04
C ASP A 105 -13.94 0.22 -6.09
N GLU A 106 -13.73 -0.43 -7.27
CA GLU A 106 -12.95 0.13 -8.37
C GLU A 106 -13.60 1.36 -9.02
N GLU A 107 -14.93 1.43 -9.10
CA GLU A 107 -15.64 2.59 -9.65
C GLU A 107 -15.35 3.86 -8.85
N MET A 108 -15.14 3.69 -7.54
CA MET A 108 -14.83 4.76 -6.62
C MET A 108 -13.37 5.19 -6.66
N ILE A 109 -12.45 4.27 -6.97
CA ILE A 109 -11.05 4.60 -7.26
C ILE A 109 -11.01 5.57 -8.45
N GLN A 110 -11.83 5.32 -9.47
CA GLN A 110 -11.92 6.20 -10.63
C GLN A 110 -12.53 7.56 -10.30
N GLU A 111 -13.52 7.61 -9.43
CA GLU A 111 -14.17 8.87 -9.02
C GLU A 111 -13.27 9.71 -8.11
N LEU A 112 -12.59 9.08 -7.15
CA LEU A 112 -11.56 9.72 -6.31
C LEU A 112 -10.39 10.25 -7.15
N ASN A 113 -9.92 9.49 -8.12
CA ASN A 113 -8.86 9.94 -9.02
C ASN A 113 -9.28 11.16 -9.84
N LYS A 114 -10.54 11.24 -10.29
CA LYS A 114 -11.07 12.42 -11.00
C LYS A 114 -11.11 13.66 -10.11
N ILE A 115 -11.49 13.50 -8.84
CA ILE A 115 -11.58 14.61 -7.86
C ILE A 115 -10.17 15.07 -7.46
N MET A 116 -9.23 14.15 -7.24
CA MET A 116 -7.86 14.49 -6.86
C MET A 116 -7.04 15.06 -8.02
N GLN A 117 -7.36 14.76 -9.27
CA GLN A 117 -6.76 15.39 -10.46
C GLN A 117 -7.21 16.84 -10.65
N GLY A 118 -8.31 17.26 -10.03
CA GLY A 118 -8.75 18.66 -10.01
C GLY A 118 -7.96 19.54 -9.03
N ASP A 119 -7.31 18.96 -8.01
CA ASP A 119 -6.64 19.71 -6.93
C ASP A 119 -5.13 19.45 -6.79
N ALA A 120 -4.56 18.44 -7.45
CA ALA A 120 -3.12 18.18 -7.36
C ALA A 120 -2.60 17.41 -8.58
N SER A 121 -2.11 18.11 -9.55
CA SER A 121 -1.23 17.53 -10.57
C SER A 121 0.06 17.04 -9.90
N SER A 122 0.36 15.76 -9.94
CA SER A 122 1.69 15.14 -10.00
C SER A 122 2.07 13.98 -9.07
N SER A 123 1.18 13.35 -8.33
CA SER A 123 1.65 12.25 -7.46
C SER A 123 0.86 10.93 -7.52
N VAL A 124 -0.26 10.88 -8.24
CA VAL A 124 -1.18 9.73 -8.21
C VAL A 124 -1.05 8.81 -9.44
N ASP A 125 -0.42 9.28 -10.51
CA ASP A 125 -0.30 8.53 -11.77
C ASP A 125 0.64 7.31 -11.73
N LYS A 126 1.39 7.11 -10.65
CA LYS A 126 2.33 5.97 -10.54
C LYS A 126 1.74 4.73 -9.86
N ILE A 127 0.67 4.85 -9.12
CA ILE A 127 0.11 3.72 -8.34
C ILE A 127 -0.91 2.92 -9.15
N ALA A 128 -1.60 3.55 -10.10
CA ALA A 128 -2.61 2.89 -10.93
C ALA A 128 -2.05 2.09 -12.13
N ALA A 129 -0.79 2.29 -12.48
CA ALA A 129 -0.17 1.66 -13.66
C ALA A 129 0.45 0.28 -13.41
N GLU A 130 0.66 -0.12 -12.15
CA GLU A 130 1.33 -1.39 -11.83
C GLU A 130 0.39 -2.57 -11.52
N SER A 131 -0.89 -2.34 -11.26
CA SER A 131 -1.84 -3.43 -10.98
C SER A 131 -2.54 -4.03 -12.21
N GLY A 132 -2.21 -3.56 -13.42
CA GLY A 132 -2.91 -3.93 -14.66
C GLY A 132 -2.16 -4.87 -15.61
N LYS A 133 -1.06 -5.52 -15.23
CA LYS A 133 -0.23 -6.28 -16.19
C LYS A 133 0.00 -7.77 -15.91
N ASP A 134 -0.91 -8.44 -15.23
CA ASP A 134 -0.83 -9.89 -15.12
C ASP A 134 -2.17 -10.59 -15.38
N SER A 135 -2.66 -10.50 -16.60
CA SER A 135 -3.67 -11.45 -17.10
C SER A 135 -3.84 -11.31 -18.61
N ALA A 136 -2.93 -11.82 -19.41
CA ALA A 136 -3.22 -12.31 -20.76
C ALA A 136 -1.97 -12.87 -21.43
N LYS A 137 -1.76 -14.16 -21.35
CA LYS A 137 -1.24 -14.99 -22.45
C LYS A 137 -1.17 -16.46 -22.02
N ASP A 138 -2.21 -17.18 -22.25
CA ASP A 138 -2.10 -18.54 -22.72
C ASP A 138 -3.37 -18.93 -23.47
N SER A 139 -3.28 -18.93 -24.77
CA SER A 139 -4.12 -19.73 -25.67
C SER A 139 -3.43 -19.78 -27.02
N GLY A 140 -2.53 -20.73 -27.15
CA GLY A 140 -1.84 -21.05 -28.41
C GLY A 140 -2.05 -22.51 -28.77
N THR A 141 -3.10 -22.76 -29.52
CA THR A 141 -3.45 -23.96 -30.27
C THR A 141 -2.25 -24.70 -30.86
N GLY A 142 -2.02 -25.92 -30.41
CA GLY A 142 -1.18 -26.89 -31.07
C GLY A 142 -2.02 -27.90 -31.85
N LYS A 143 -2.01 -27.80 -33.16
CA LYS A 143 -2.68 -28.71 -34.10
C LYS A 143 -1.79 -29.92 -34.34
N ALA A 144 -2.34 -31.11 -34.11
CA ALA A 144 -1.80 -32.37 -34.50
C ALA A 144 -1.69 -32.54 -36.04
N SER A 145 -0.63 -33.16 -36.48
CA SER A 145 -0.64 -33.80 -37.78
C SER A 145 0.11 -35.15 -37.72
N ALA A 146 -0.62 -36.20 -37.91
CA ALA A 146 -0.13 -37.55 -38.11
C ALA A 146 0.35 -37.73 -39.56
N LYS A 147 1.42 -38.50 -39.77
CA LYS A 147 1.63 -39.41 -40.93
C LYS A 147 2.79 -40.38 -40.65
N LYS A 148 2.43 -41.65 -40.52
CA LYS A 148 2.77 -42.80 -41.38
C LYS A 148 4.22 -42.93 -41.84
N LYS A 149 4.93 -43.87 -41.37
CA LYS A 149 5.29 -45.17 -41.92
C LYS A 149 6.01 -45.98 -40.88
#